data_f8049c8461e05037e787554fab7d028f
#
_entry.id   f8049c8461e05037e787554fab7d028f
#
_cell.length_a   1.000
_cell.length_b   1.000
_cell.length_c   1.000
_cell.angle_alpha   90.00
_cell.angle_beta   90.00
_cell.angle_gamma   90.00
#
_symmetry.space_group_name_H-M   'P 1'
#
loop_
_entity.id
_entity.type
_entity.pdbx_description
1 polymer ?
#
loop_
_entity_poly.entity_id
_entity_poly.type
_entity_poly.pdbx_seq_one_letter_code
_entity_poly.pdbx_strand_id
1 'polypeptide(L)'
;MTRVDLPKFPTRHGFMSERIQQVYIKSAIEKGLLPSEAHRMAEVVSLTASGDTSKPIQFWQLFSILGQDAIVGIVARFYERVFADEPWFASVFERVGGLNHHVATQASMWIDVMGGGPYYHGAELRLSFHHTHNAMALMNDKGAERWVSLMRLTLDASADLMTDDPRVRTSLNTFLAFFMTKYAVEFAFEDRHIFGETNGPLKRRINFMKMTTEAIEGLSEQELSDALAERGVDVSQYPDKQALVGKALMM
;
A
#
# COMPACT_ATOMS: atom_id res chain seq x y z
N MET A 1 -10.53 2.13 26.39
CA MET A 1 -10.02 2.81 25.17
C MET A 1 -8.62 3.30 25.44
N THR A 2 -7.66 2.71 24.82
CA THR A 2 -6.23 3.07 24.94
C THR A 2 -6.02 4.42 24.26
N ARG A 3 -5.76 5.48 25.02
CA ARG A 3 -5.49 6.80 24.46
C ARG A 3 -3.99 6.96 24.27
N VAL A 4 -3.52 6.87 23.02
CA VAL A 4 -2.15 7.21 22.66
C VAL A 4 -2.15 8.64 22.15
N ASP A 5 -1.45 9.52 22.84
CA ASP A 5 -1.27 10.91 22.40
C ASP A 5 -0.09 10.96 21.42
N LEU A 6 -0.40 10.99 20.12
CA LEU A 6 0.57 11.38 19.11
C LEU A 6 0.45 12.89 18.86
N PRO A 7 1.57 13.61 18.66
CA PRO A 7 1.53 15.03 18.33
C PRO A 7 0.65 15.26 17.10
N LYS A 8 -0.29 16.20 17.17
CA LYS A 8 -1.10 16.59 16.01
C LYS A 8 -0.41 17.70 15.26
N PHE A 9 -0.01 17.45 14.02
CA PHE A 9 0.48 18.52 13.16
C PHE A 9 -0.69 19.31 12.59
N PRO A 10 -0.60 20.66 12.53
CA PRO A 10 -1.70 21.54 12.13
C PRO A 10 -2.03 21.48 10.63
N THR A 11 -1.34 20.69 9.84
CA THR A 11 -1.52 20.61 8.40
C THR A 11 -2.55 19.53 8.02
N ARG A 12 -3.55 19.91 7.25
CA ARG A 12 -4.49 18.98 6.59
C ARG A 12 -3.82 18.18 5.45
N HIS A 13 -2.63 18.57 5.05
CA HIS A 13 -1.86 17.93 3.99
C HIS A 13 -0.85 16.98 4.64
N GLY A 14 -0.86 15.75 4.21
CA GLY A 14 0.11 14.76 4.64
C GLY A 14 1.54 15.16 4.22
N PHE A 15 2.50 14.52 4.86
CA PHE A 15 3.92 14.64 4.52
C PHE A 15 4.50 13.26 4.31
N MET A 16 5.22 13.10 3.22
CA MET A 16 6.06 11.94 2.95
C MET A 16 7.30 12.43 2.22
N SER A 17 8.49 11.95 2.60
CA SER A 17 9.67 12.31 1.82
C SER A 17 9.54 11.72 0.41
N GLU A 18 9.89 12.50 -0.59
CA GLU A 18 9.87 12.07 -2.00
C GLU A 18 10.68 10.78 -2.20
N ARG A 19 11.84 10.68 -1.56
CA ARG A 19 12.69 9.49 -1.62
C ARG A 19 11.96 8.22 -1.16
N ILE A 20 11.20 8.29 -0.06
CA ILE A 20 10.45 7.14 0.46
C ILE A 20 9.30 6.78 -0.48
N GLN A 21 8.56 7.77 -0.96
CA GLN A 21 7.47 7.56 -1.91
C GLN A 21 7.96 6.91 -3.21
N GLN A 22 9.10 7.35 -3.74
CA GLN A 22 9.68 6.80 -4.95
C GLN A 22 10.06 5.31 -4.80
N VAL A 23 10.47 4.87 -3.61
CA VAL A 23 10.70 3.43 -3.34
C VAL A 23 9.41 2.63 -3.51
N TYR A 24 8.28 3.12 -3.00
CA TYR A 24 6.98 2.43 -3.14
C TYR A 24 6.48 2.45 -4.58
N ILE A 25 6.58 3.58 -5.27
CA ILE A 25 6.19 3.71 -6.68
C ILE A 25 7.03 2.74 -7.53
N LYS A 26 8.35 2.73 -7.35
CA LYS A 26 9.25 1.82 -8.08
C LYS A 26 8.88 0.35 -7.87
N SER A 27 8.66 -0.06 -6.61
CA SER A 27 8.23 -1.43 -6.31
C SER A 27 6.89 -1.78 -6.97
N ALA A 28 5.93 -0.85 -7.02
CA ALA A 28 4.65 -1.07 -7.66
C ALA A 28 4.78 -1.16 -9.21
N ILE A 29 5.68 -0.38 -9.81
CA ILE A 29 6.02 -0.49 -11.25
C ILE A 29 6.65 -1.87 -11.54
N GLU A 30 7.63 -2.30 -10.75
CA GLU A 30 8.30 -3.59 -10.90
C GLU A 30 7.34 -4.78 -10.78
N LYS A 31 6.27 -4.62 -10.00
CA LYS A 31 5.18 -5.62 -9.86
C LYS A 31 4.08 -5.49 -10.92
N GLY A 32 4.19 -4.57 -11.86
CA GLY A 32 3.17 -4.33 -12.88
C GLY A 32 1.86 -3.72 -12.35
N LEU A 33 1.87 -3.18 -11.14
CA LEU A 33 0.70 -2.53 -10.53
C LEU A 33 0.55 -1.06 -10.96
N LEU A 34 1.64 -0.43 -11.35
CA LEU A 34 1.67 0.94 -11.85
C LEU A 34 2.40 0.99 -13.20
N PRO A 35 2.00 1.91 -14.10
CA PRO A 35 2.70 2.13 -15.36
C PRO A 35 4.11 2.70 -15.13
N SER A 36 5.00 2.53 -16.08
CA SER A 36 6.43 2.91 -15.98
C SER A 36 6.66 4.38 -15.64
N GLU A 37 5.78 5.27 -16.09
CA GLU A 37 5.83 6.70 -15.82
C GLU A 37 5.07 7.17 -14.58
N ALA A 38 4.60 6.26 -13.75
CA ALA A 38 3.82 6.55 -12.54
C ALA A 38 4.47 7.62 -11.62
N HIS A 39 5.80 7.67 -11.61
CA HIS A 39 6.57 8.67 -10.87
C HIS A 39 6.33 10.13 -11.34
N ARG A 40 5.68 10.31 -12.49
CA ARG A 40 5.30 11.62 -13.07
C ARG A 40 3.80 11.85 -13.09
N MET A 41 3.00 10.86 -12.73
CA MET A 41 1.54 10.96 -12.74
C MET A 41 1.07 11.68 -11.47
N ALA A 42 0.45 12.85 -11.65
CA ALA A 42 -0.01 13.67 -10.52
C ALA A 42 -0.95 12.93 -9.57
N GLU A 43 -1.82 12.06 -10.09
CA GLU A 43 -2.73 11.23 -9.31
C GLU A 43 -2.04 10.12 -8.51
N VAL A 44 -0.83 9.71 -8.90
CA VAL A 44 -0.03 8.72 -8.17
C VAL A 44 0.87 9.39 -7.14
N VAL A 45 1.56 10.47 -7.53
CA VAL A 45 2.51 11.14 -6.62
C VAL A 45 1.82 12.03 -5.58
N SER A 46 0.56 12.40 -5.78
CA SER A 46 -0.23 13.13 -4.78
C SER A 46 -0.32 12.34 -3.49
N LEU A 47 -0.24 13.02 -2.34
CA LEU A 47 -0.57 12.46 -1.02
C LEU A 47 -2.07 12.57 -0.70
N THR A 48 -2.85 13.17 -1.59
CA THR A 48 -4.30 13.30 -1.47
C THR A 48 -4.98 12.35 -2.45
N ALA A 49 -5.85 11.50 -1.93
CA ALA A 49 -6.62 10.58 -2.76
C ALA A 49 -7.57 11.32 -3.71
N SER A 50 -7.74 10.77 -4.90
CA SER A 50 -8.69 11.30 -5.88
C SER A 50 -10.14 11.09 -5.42
N GLY A 51 -10.99 12.08 -5.61
CA GLY A 51 -12.44 11.95 -5.46
C GLY A 51 -13.10 11.09 -6.54
N ASP A 52 -12.39 10.77 -7.62
CA ASP A 52 -12.86 9.88 -8.68
C ASP A 52 -12.79 8.43 -8.19
N THR A 53 -13.95 7.83 -7.92
CA THR A 53 -14.08 6.48 -7.37
C THR A 53 -13.67 5.37 -8.33
N SER A 54 -13.48 5.68 -9.62
CA SER A 54 -12.95 4.72 -10.61
C SER A 54 -11.44 4.53 -10.49
N LYS A 55 -10.74 5.40 -9.74
CA LYS A 55 -9.30 5.34 -9.54
C LYS A 55 -8.95 4.68 -8.19
N PRO A 56 -7.97 3.79 -8.14
CA PRO A 56 -7.53 3.22 -6.88
C PRO A 56 -6.91 4.28 -5.97
N ILE A 57 -7.07 4.11 -4.67
CA ILE A 57 -6.34 4.88 -3.66
C ILE A 57 -5.00 4.20 -3.46
N GLN A 58 -3.89 4.93 -3.67
CA GLN A 58 -2.57 4.43 -3.31
C GLN A 58 -2.42 4.44 -1.79
N PHE A 59 -1.73 3.47 -1.20
CA PHE A 59 -1.68 3.39 0.27
C PHE A 59 -1.00 4.61 0.93
N TRP A 60 -0.11 5.31 0.24
CA TRP A 60 0.45 6.59 0.71
C TRP A 60 -0.51 7.79 0.62
N GLN A 61 -1.75 7.56 0.20
CA GLN A 61 -2.84 8.54 0.18
C GLN A 61 -3.86 8.31 1.29
N LEU A 62 -3.76 7.18 2.01
CA LEU A 62 -4.76 6.76 3.00
C LEU A 62 -4.93 7.77 4.13
N PHE A 63 -3.85 8.43 4.57
CA PHE A 63 -3.95 9.45 5.61
C PHE A 63 -4.88 10.60 5.24
N SER A 64 -4.95 10.99 3.97
CA SER A 64 -5.83 12.07 3.50
C SER A 64 -7.32 11.77 3.69
N ILE A 65 -7.68 10.49 3.86
CA ILE A 65 -9.07 10.04 4.02
C ILE A 65 -9.34 9.61 5.46
N LEU A 66 -8.47 8.77 6.01
CA LEU A 66 -8.65 8.19 7.35
C LEU A 66 -8.33 9.20 8.46
N GLY A 67 -7.29 10.01 8.25
CA GLY A 67 -6.75 10.85 9.32
C GLY A 67 -6.05 10.05 10.42
N GLN A 68 -5.48 10.77 11.36
CA GLN A 68 -4.68 10.19 12.44
C GLN A 68 -5.51 9.31 13.37
N ASP A 69 -6.68 9.79 13.79
CA ASP A 69 -7.47 9.14 14.85
C ASP A 69 -7.98 7.76 14.41
N ALA A 70 -8.40 7.60 13.15
CA ALA A 70 -8.82 6.31 12.61
C ALA A 70 -7.65 5.33 12.50
N ILE A 71 -6.48 5.76 12.00
CA ILE A 71 -5.29 4.93 11.90
C ILE A 71 -4.86 4.45 13.29
N VAL A 72 -4.77 5.35 14.28
CA VAL A 72 -4.44 5.01 15.67
C VAL A 72 -5.47 4.03 16.25
N GLY A 73 -6.76 4.25 15.98
CA GLY A 73 -7.84 3.39 16.44
C GLY A 73 -7.75 1.96 15.89
N ILE A 74 -7.45 1.79 14.61
CA ILE A 74 -7.25 0.47 13.99
C ILE A 74 -6.06 -0.24 14.64
N VAL A 75 -4.93 0.46 14.76
CA VAL A 75 -3.71 -0.09 15.38
C VAL A 75 -3.94 -0.45 16.85
N ALA A 76 -4.68 0.37 17.60
CA ALA A 76 -5.02 0.09 18.99
C ALA A 76 -5.85 -1.20 19.12
N ARG A 77 -6.90 -1.35 18.32
CA ARG A 77 -7.72 -2.58 18.27
C ARG A 77 -6.91 -3.82 17.92
N PHE A 78 -5.93 -3.68 17.03
CA PHE A 78 -5.04 -4.78 16.68
C PHE A 78 -4.20 -5.19 17.89
N TYR A 79 -3.53 -4.26 18.56
CA TYR A 79 -2.70 -4.60 19.71
C TYR A 79 -3.48 -5.03 20.94
N GLU A 80 -4.70 -4.55 21.14
CA GLU A 80 -5.60 -5.09 22.17
C GLU A 80 -5.85 -6.60 21.95
N ARG A 81 -6.00 -7.05 20.69
CA ARG A 81 -6.11 -8.47 20.35
C ARG A 81 -4.79 -9.21 20.56
N VAL A 82 -3.66 -8.63 20.15
CA VAL A 82 -2.32 -9.22 20.33
C VAL A 82 -2.01 -9.48 21.80
N PHE A 83 -2.28 -8.52 22.67
CA PHE A 83 -2.02 -8.64 24.11
C PHE A 83 -3.04 -9.52 24.85
N ALA A 84 -4.17 -9.82 24.25
CA ALA A 84 -5.17 -10.76 24.74
C ALA A 84 -5.03 -12.17 24.13
N ASP A 85 -4.01 -12.37 23.29
CA ASP A 85 -3.81 -13.61 22.54
C ASP A 85 -3.05 -14.68 23.35
N GLU A 86 -2.79 -15.82 22.71
CA GLU A 86 -2.04 -16.93 23.31
C GLU A 86 -0.66 -16.48 23.82
N PRO A 87 -0.19 -16.99 24.97
CA PRO A 87 1.06 -16.55 25.59
C PRO A 87 2.30 -16.64 24.70
N TRP A 88 2.38 -17.64 23.81
CA TRP A 88 3.51 -17.80 22.91
C TRP A 88 3.63 -16.63 21.92
N PHE A 89 2.51 -16.00 21.57
CA PHE A 89 2.48 -14.85 20.65
C PHE A 89 2.54 -13.54 21.43
N ALA A 90 1.66 -13.33 22.41
CA ALA A 90 1.57 -12.12 23.22
C ALA A 90 2.88 -11.77 23.95
N SER A 91 3.55 -12.77 24.56
CA SER A 91 4.77 -12.55 25.34
C SER A 91 5.93 -11.96 24.55
N VAL A 92 5.95 -12.13 23.23
CA VAL A 92 6.99 -11.53 22.38
C VAL A 92 6.85 -10.01 22.36
N PHE A 93 5.61 -9.52 22.31
CA PHE A 93 5.31 -8.08 22.35
C PHE A 93 5.50 -7.51 23.77
N GLU A 94 5.06 -8.23 24.81
CA GLU A 94 5.22 -7.84 26.20
C GLU A 94 6.69 -7.58 26.59
N ARG A 95 7.62 -8.38 26.06
CA ARG A 95 9.07 -8.22 26.32
C ARG A 95 9.64 -6.92 25.75
N VAL A 96 9.03 -6.38 24.71
CA VAL A 96 9.52 -5.16 24.03
C VAL A 96 8.93 -3.90 24.66
N GLY A 97 7.70 -4.00 25.15
CA GLY A 97 7.00 -2.88 25.78
C GLY A 97 5.53 -3.17 26.01
N GLY A 98 4.84 -2.29 26.70
CA GLY A 98 3.41 -2.41 26.94
C GLY A 98 2.58 -2.00 25.73
N LEU A 99 1.27 -2.25 25.81
CA LEU A 99 0.29 -1.95 24.77
C LEU A 99 0.45 -0.55 24.17
N ASN A 100 0.55 0.49 25.00
CA ASN A 100 0.67 1.88 24.55
C ASN A 100 1.94 2.13 23.72
N HIS A 101 3.06 1.48 24.08
CA HIS A 101 4.31 1.58 23.34
C HIS A 101 4.15 1.04 21.91
N HIS A 102 3.54 -0.15 21.79
CA HIS A 102 3.32 -0.77 20.46
C HIS A 102 2.34 0.03 19.61
N VAL A 103 1.23 0.50 20.21
CA VAL A 103 0.26 1.34 19.49
C VAL A 103 0.93 2.61 18.99
N ALA A 104 1.68 3.32 19.84
CA ALA A 104 2.36 4.56 19.44
C ALA A 104 3.37 4.32 18.31
N THR A 105 4.19 3.27 18.42
CA THR A 105 5.24 2.95 17.44
C THR A 105 4.65 2.53 16.11
N GLN A 106 3.70 1.59 16.12
CA GLN A 106 3.08 1.09 14.90
C GLN A 106 2.22 2.15 14.21
N ALA A 107 1.42 2.91 14.97
CA ALA A 107 0.61 3.98 14.41
C ALA A 107 1.48 5.07 13.78
N SER A 108 2.60 5.44 14.42
CA SER A 108 3.57 6.38 13.84
C SER A 108 4.09 5.91 12.48
N MET A 109 4.46 4.63 12.39
CA MET A 109 4.93 4.03 11.14
C MET A 109 3.81 4.01 10.07
N TRP A 110 2.60 3.61 10.43
CA TRP A 110 1.47 3.60 9.50
C TRP A 110 1.16 4.99 8.96
N ILE A 111 1.10 5.99 9.86
CA ILE A 111 0.86 7.38 9.49
C ILE A 111 1.92 7.87 8.48
N ASP A 112 3.21 7.60 8.73
CA ASP A 112 4.29 8.00 7.83
C ASP A 112 4.15 7.34 6.46
N VAL A 113 3.91 6.04 6.41
CA VAL A 113 3.75 5.29 5.15
C VAL A 113 2.47 5.67 4.41
N MET A 114 1.42 6.02 5.14
CA MET A 114 0.13 6.44 4.57
C MET A 114 0.11 7.92 4.15
N GLY A 115 1.22 8.64 4.28
CA GLY A 115 1.36 10.01 3.80
C GLY A 115 1.00 11.08 4.81
N GLY A 116 0.99 10.76 6.10
CA GLY A 116 0.66 11.68 7.19
C GLY A 116 1.84 12.11 8.06
N GLY A 117 3.05 11.56 7.82
CA GLY A 117 4.25 11.77 8.63
C GLY A 117 4.77 13.20 8.66
N PRO A 118 5.90 13.45 9.34
CA PRO A 118 6.90 12.51 9.86
C PRO A 118 6.77 12.23 11.37
N TYR A 119 6.41 11.03 11.75
CA TYR A 119 6.36 10.63 13.17
C TYR A 119 7.39 9.58 13.55
N TYR A 120 7.64 8.63 12.64
CA TYR A 120 8.45 7.44 12.93
C TYR A 120 9.95 7.64 12.69
N HIS A 121 10.37 8.69 12.03
CA HIS A 121 11.76 9.09 11.77
C HIS A 121 12.75 7.93 11.56
N GLY A 122 13.09 7.62 10.31
CA GLY A 122 14.07 6.58 9.97
C GLY A 122 13.46 5.19 9.77
N ALA A 123 12.24 5.14 9.37
CA ALA A 123 11.33 4.01 9.17
C ALA A 123 11.98 2.64 8.84
N GLU A 124 12.81 2.54 7.82
CA GLU A 124 13.33 1.24 7.39
C GLU A 124 14.40 0.64 8.30
N LEU A 125 15.34 1.45 8.78
CA LEU A 125 16.39 0.98 9.69
C LEU A 125 15.80 0.54 11.04
N ARG A 126 14.84 1.28 11.57
CA ARG A 126 14.16 0.91 12.81
C ARG A 126 13.29 -0.31 12.66
N LEU A 127 12.62 -0.45 11.51
CA LEU A 127 11.79 -1.62 11.20
C LEU A 127 12.64 -2.87 11.08
N SER A 128 13.72 -2.83 10.33
CA SER A 128 14.65 -3.94 10.16
C SER A 128 15.26 -4.36 11.50
N PHE A 129 15.72 -3.41 12.31
CA PHE A 129 16.22 -3.68 13.66
C PHE A 129 15.16 -4.35 14.55
N HIS A 130 13.92 -3.85 14.53
CA HIS A 130 12.83 -4.43 15.30
C HIS A 130 12.59 -5.90 14.92
N HIS A 131 12.49 -6.21 13.64
CA HIS A 131 12.22 -7.56 13.15
C HIS A 131 13.37 -8.53 13.41
N THR A 132 14.62 -8.09 13.23
CA THR A 132 15.80 -8.93 13.41
C THR A 132 16.17 -9.18 14.87
N HIS A 133 15.74 -8.32 15.80
CA HIS A 133 16.12 -8.41 17.22
C HIS A 133 14.91 -8.69 18.13
N ASN A 134 13.87 -7.86 18.04
CA ASN A 134 12.77 -7.90 18.98
C ASN A 134 11.69 -8.93 18.61
N ALA A 135 11.32 -8.97 17.35
CA ALA A 135 10.23 -9.81 16.84
C ALA A 135 10.71 -11.08 16.13
N MET A 136 12.02 -11.35 16.10
CA MET A 136 12.62 -12.47 15.36
C MET A 136 11.95 -13.83 15.64
N ALA A 137 11.50 -14.04 16.87
CA ALA A 137 10.81 -15.28 17.27
C ALA A 137 9.48 -15.50 16.52
N LEU A 138 8.88 -14.45 15.95
CA LEU A 138 7.64 -14.50 15.18
C LEU A 138 7.84 -14.35 13.67
N MET A 139 9.08 -14.11 13.21
CA MET A 139 9.41 -13.99 11.80
C MET A 139 9.54 -15.37 11.14
N ASN A 140 8.45 -16.12 11.15
CA ASN A 140 8.29 -17.47 10.60
C ASN A 140 6.82 -17.71 10.22
N ASP A 141 6.52 -18.85 9.58
CA ASP A 141 5.17 -19.20 9.09
C ASP A 141 4.10 -19.10 10.19
N LYS A 142 4.38 -19.65 11.37
CA LYS A 142 3.42 -19.65 12.49
C LYS A 142 3.14 -18.24 12.99
N GLY A 143 4.17 -17.43 13.16
CA GLY A 143 4.05 -16.05 13.62
C GLY A 143 3.34 -15.17 12.58
N ALA A 144 3.72 -15.29 11.31
CA ALA A 144 3.11 -14.57 10.20
C ALA A 144 1.62 -14.92 10.05
N GLU A 145 1.27 -16.20 10.07
CA GLU A 145 -0.12 -16.66 10.00
C GLU A 145 -0.98 -16.09 11.15
N ARG A 146 -0.45 -16.10 12.38
CA ARG A 146 -1.16 -15.56 13.53
C ARG A 146 -1.35 -14.04 13.40
N TRP A 147 -0.31 -13.32 13.04
CA TRP A 147 -0.36 -11.88 12.84
C TRP A 147 -1.40 -11.49 11.77
N VAL A 148 -1.38 -12.16 10.61
CA VAL A 148 -2.32 -11.94 9.51
C VAL A 148 -3.75 -12.22 9.96
N SER A 149 -3.98 -13.31 10.68
CA SER A 149 -5.30 -13.68 11.21
C SER A 149 -5.86 -12.60 12.13
N LEU A 150 -5.07 -12.15 13.12
CA LEU A 150 -5.50 -11.10 14.06
C LEU A 150 -5.72 -9.76 13.36
N MET A 151 -4.86 -9.39 12.39
CA MET A 151 -5.01 -8.16 11.63
C MET A 151 -6.28 -8.19 10.78
N ARG A 152 -6.57 -9.31 10.10
CA ARG A 152 -7.81 -9.46 9.31
C ARG A 152 -9.05 -9.29 10.20
N LEU A 153 -9.09 -9.98 11.34
CA LEU A 153 -10.18 -9.84 12.31
C LEU A 153 -10.31 -8.39 12.82
N THR A 154 -9.20 -7.69 12.97
CA THR A 154 -9.21 -6.29 13.39
C THR A 154 -9.80 -5.39 12.31
N LEU A 155 -9.39 -5.55 11.06
CA LEU A 155 -9.91 -4.76 9.95
C LEU A 155 -11.41 -5.00 9.76
N ASP A 156 -11.86 -6.26 9.85
CA ASP A 156 -13.27 -6.64 9.72
C ASP A 156 -14.13 -6.02 10.85
N ALA A 157 -13.57 -5.88 12.05
CA ALA A 157 -14.22 -5.26 13.20
C ALA A 157 -14.03 -3.73 13.28
N SER A 158 -13.38 -3.09 12.28
CA SER A 158 -13.04 -1.66 12.30
C SER A 158 -13.71 -0.87 11.18
N ALA A 159 -14.84 -1.37 10.64
CA ALA A 159 -15.59 -0.66 9.61
C ALA A 159 -16.03 0.76 10.05
N ASP A 160 -16.32 0.94 11.34
CA ASP A 160 -16.67 2.21 11.96
C ASP A 160 -15.52 3.25 11.99
N LEU A 161 -14.28 2.81 11.82
CA LEU A 161 -13.10 3.68 11.69
C LEU A 161 -12.71 3.93 10.23
N MET A 162 -13.33 3.22 9.29
CA MET A 162 -13.15 3.41 7.86
C MET A 162 -14.30 4.25 7.31
N THR A 163 -14.08 4.88 6.17
CA THR A 163 -15.15 5.58 5.45
C THR A 163 -16.00 4.59 4.64
N ASP A 164 -17.17 5.03 4.16
CA ASP A 164 -18.02 4.22 3.27
C ASP A 164 -17.41 3.98 1.87
N ASP A 165 -16.23 4.57 1.59
CA ASP A 165 -15.50 4.36 0.33
C ASP A 165 -14.83 2.99 0.33
N PRO A 166 -15.30 2.03 -0.49
CA PRO A 166 -14.78 0.66 -0.49
C PRO A 166 -13.31 0.57 -0.88
N ARG A 167 -12.78 1.59 -1.59
CA ARG A 167 -11.38 1.67 -1.99
C ARG A 167 -10.44 1.77 -0.78
N VAL A 168 -10.91 2.31 0.35
CA VAL A 168 -10.12 2.45 1.58
C VAL A 168 -9.69 1.08 2.10
N ARG A 169 -10.64 0.12 2.20
CA ARG A 169 -10.31 -1.23 2.66
C ARG A 169 -9.36 -1.94 1.69
N THR A 170 -9.58 -1.83 0.40
CA THR A 170 -8.72 -2.39 -0.65
C THR A 170 -7.30 -1.81 -0.57
N SER A 171 -7.17 -0.50 -0.35
CA SER A 171 -5.87 0.17 -0.17
C SER A 171 -5.16 -0.26 1.12
N LEU A 172 -5.88 -0.43 2.23
CA LEU A 172 -5.33 -0.99 3.48
C LEU A 172 -4.81 -2.42 3.29
N ASN A 173 -5.57 -3.26 2.60
CA ASN A 173 -5.13 -4.62 2.28
C ASN A 173 -3.87 -4.60 1.42
N THR A 174 -3.79 -3.67 0.44
CA THR A 174 -2.59 -3.49 -0.41
C THR A 174 -1.37 -3.08 0.39
N PHE A 175 -1.53 -2.14 1.33
CA PHE A 175 -0.49 -1.72 2.26
C PHE A 175 0.06 -2.90 3.08
N LEU A 176 -0.82 -3.67 3.70
CA LEU A 176 -0.44 -4.80 4.52
C LEU A 176 0.21 -5.92 3.71
N ALA A 177 -0.34 -6.22 2.53
CA ALA A 177 0.22 -7.20 1.62
C ALA A 177 1.63 -6.80 1.15
N PHE A 178 1.85 -5.50 0.87
CA PHE A 178 3.18 -5.00 0.49
C PHE A 178 4.25 -5.32 1.54
N PHE A 179 3.95 -5.03 2.82
CA PHE A 179 4.91 -5.28 3.90
C PHE A 179 5.04 -6.78 4.21
N MET A 180 3.94 -7.54 4.17
CA MET A 180 3.99 -8.99 4.43
C MET A 180 4.82 -9.71 3.36
N THR A 181 4.64 -9.41 2.08
CA THR A 181 5.47 -9.94 1.00
C THR A 181 6.95 -9.59 1.17
N LYS A 182 7.24 -8.34 1.58
CA LYS A 182 8.62 -7.92 1.87
C LYS A 182 9.25 -8.77 2.97
N TYR A 183 8.53 -8.98 4.09
CA TYR A 183 9.04 -9.76 5.21
C TYR A 183 9.12 -11.25 4.90
N ALA A 184 8.18 -11.79 4.12
CA ALA A 184 8.23 -13.18 3.67
C ALA A 184 9.54 -13.47 2.89
N VAL A 185 9.94 -12.55 2.02
CA VAL A 185 11.22 -12.66 1.30
C VAL A 185 12.42 -12.47 2.23
N GLU A 186 12.38 -11.47 3.13
CA GLU A 186 13.51 -11.14 4.02
C GLU A 186 13.77 -12.24 5.05
N PHE A 187 12.73 -12.88 5.57
CA PHE A 187 12.81 -13.89 6.65
C PHE A 187 12.50 -15.32 6.20
N ALA A 188 12.33 -15.54 4.90
CA ALA A 188 12.14 -16.85 4.28
C ALA A 188 10.95 -17.65 4.86
N PHE A 189 9.82 -16.99 5.09
CA PHE A 189 8.56 -17.66 5.41
C PHE A 189 7.57 -17.56 4.23
N GLU A 190 6.52 -18.39 4.25
CA GLU A 190 5.50 -18.40 3.21
C GLU A 190 4.71 -17.09 3.19
N ASP A 191 4.61 -16.46 2.01
CA ASP A 191 3.84 -15.22 1.84
C ASP A 191 2.33 -15.48 1.96
N ARG A 192 1.76 -15.18 3.11
CA ARG A 192 0.36 -15.41 3.48
C ARG A 192 -0.42 -14.11 3.63
N HIS A 193 -0.33 -13.21 2.66
CA HIS A 193 -0.99 -11.89 2.69
C HIS A 193 -2.50 -11.92 2.39
N ILE A 194 -3.27 -12.80 3.01
CA ILE A 194 -4.72 -12.93 2.77
C ILE A 194 -5.49 -11.92 3.66
N PHE A 195 -5.37 -10.64 3.36
CA PHE A 195 -6.13 -9.58 4.04
C PHE A 195 -7.48 -9.28 3.37
N GLY A 196 -7.64 -9.65 2.12
CA GLY A 196 -8.77 -9.39 1.25
C GLY A 196 -8.32 -8.88 -0.12
N GLU A 197 -9.24 -8.28 -0.86
CA GLU A 197 -8.97 -7.69 -2.17
C GLU A 197 -7.92 -6.57 -2.08
N THR A 198 -6.98 -6.55 -3.02
CA THR A 198 -5.92 -5.53 -3.14
C THR A 198 -6.10 -4.72 -4.41
N ASN A 199 -5.43 -3.56 -4.50
CA ASN A 199 -5.44 -2.75 -5.71
C ASN A 199 -4.91 -3.57 -6.90
N GLY A 200 -5.71 -3.62 -7.96
CA GLY A 200 -5.28 -4.14 -9.25
C GLY A 200 -4.39 -3.16 -10.01
N PRO A 201 -3.85 -3.57 -11.17
CA PRO A 201 -3.05 -2.71 -12.01
C PRO A 201 -3.77 -1.42 -12.39
N LEU A 202 -3.12 -0.28 -12.20
CA LEU A 202 -3.61 1.01 -12.67
C LEU A 202 -3.42 1.09 -14.18
N LYS A 203 -4.52 1.00 -14.91
CA LYS A 203 -4.49 1.17 -16.37
C LYS A 203 -4.43 2.66 -16.71
N ARG A 204 -3.39 3.05 -17.43
CA ARG A 204 -3.30 4.40 -17.98
C ARG A 204 -4.31 4.54 -19.13
N ARG A 205 -5.16 5.57 -19.06
CA ARG A 205 -6.00 5.91 -20.21
C ARG A 205 -5.13 6.60 -21.27
N ILE A 206 -4.67 5.83 -22.23
CA ILE A 206 -3.82 6.29 -23.32
C ILE A 206 -4.70 7.04 -24.33
N ASN A 207 -4.32 8.26 -24.67
CA ASN A 207 -4.97 9.01 -25.74
C ASN A 207 -3.97 9.27 -26.87
N PHE A 208 -3.97 8.40 -27.87
CA PHE A 208 -3.04 8.45 -29.00
C PHE A 208 -3.04 9.80 -29.73
N MET A 209 -4.20 10.46 -29.83
CA MET A 209 -4.29 11.79 -30.49
C MET A 209 -3.53 12.91 -29.76
N LYS A 210 -3.15 12.71 -28.51
CA LYS A 210 -2.39 13.67 -27.69
C LYS A 210 -0.94 13.27 -27.47
N MET A 211 -0.49 12.21 -28.13
CA MET A 211 0.87 11.67 -27.97
C MET A 211 1.70 11.96 -29.23
N THR A 212 3.00 12.14 -29.02
CA THR A 212 3.95 12.15 -30.15
C THR A 212 4.19 10.71 -30.64
N THR A 213 4.70 10.57 -31.87
CA THR A 213 5.07 9.27 -32.44
C THR A 213 6.03 8.52 -31.50
N GLU A 214 7.07 9.19 -31.01
CA GLU A 214 8.07 8.61 -30.10
C GLU A 214 7.45 8.16 -28.78
N ALA A 215 6.44 8.90 -28.29
CA ALA A 215 5.73 8.52 -27.06
C ALA A 215 4.86 7.26 -27.28
N ILE A 216 4.26 7.09 -28.45
CA ILE A 216 3.50 5.89 -28.84
C ILE A 216 4.45 4.70 -29.01
N GLU A 217 5.57 4.88 -29.68
CA GLU A 217 6.60 3.85 -29.86
C GLU A 217 7.22 3.41 -28.51
N GLY A 218 7.30 4.34 -27.55
CA GLY A 218 7.78 4.09 -26.19
C GLY A 218 6.84 3.24 -25.31
N LEU A 219 5.56 3.09 -25.68
CA LEU A 219 4.61 2.24 -24.94
C LEU A 219 5.01 0.77 -25.02
N SER A 220 4.69 0.02 -23.97
CA SER A 220 4.83 -1.45 -24.01
C SER A 220 3.78 -2.07 -24.95
N GLU A 221 4.03 -3.29 -25.39
CA GLU A 221 3.09 -4.05 -26.22
C GLU A 221 1.74 -4.24 -25.51
N GLN A 222 1.77 -4.49 -24.20
CA GLN A 222 0.56 -4.63 -23.38
C GLN A 222 -0.24 -3.33 -23.30
N GLU A 223 0.43 -2.18 -23.11
CA GLU A 223 -0.24 -0.87 -23.06
C GLU A 223 -0.88 -0.52 -24.40
N LEU A 224 -0.21 -0.81 -25.50
CA LEU A 224 -0.76 -0.62 -26.86
C LEU A 224 -1.97 -1.52 -27.08
N SER A 225 -1.85 -2.80 -26.76
CA SER A 225 -2.91 -3.80 -26.90
C SER A 225 -4.16 -3.40 -26.08
N ASP A 226 -3.99 -3.10 -24.80
CA ASP A 226 -5.08 -2.70 -23.91
C ASP A 226 -5.77 -1.42 -24.41
N ALA A 227 -4.98 -0.41 -24.79
CA ALA A 227 -5.52 0.87 -25.23
C ALA A 227 -6.25 0.79 -26.59
N LEU A 228 -5.83 -0.08 -27.48
CA LEU A 228 -6.50 -0.35 -28.76
C LEU A 228 -7.78 -1.17 -28.53
N ALA A 229 -7.72 -2.19 -27.69
CA ALA A 229 -8.88 -3.01 -27.31
C ALA A 229 -10.00 -2.18 -26.65
N GLU A 230 -9.65 -1.23 -25.77
CA GLU A 230 -10.60 -0.28 -25.17
C GLU A 230 -11.34 0.59 -26.21
N ARG A 231 -10.77 0.73 -27.41
CA ARG A 231 -11.37 1.45 -28.56
C ARG A 231 -12.07 0.54 -29.55
N GLY A 232 -12.25 -0.73 -29.20
CA GLY A 232 -12.95 -1.71 -30.03
C GLY A 232 -12.08 -2.27 -31.17
N VAL A 233 -10.75 -2.11 -31.11
CA VAL A 233 -9.84 -2.72 -32.10
C VAL A 233 -9.62 -4.18 -31.70
N ASP A 234 -9.80 -5.08 -32.67
CA ASP A 234 -9.44 -6.50 -32.51
C ASP A 234 -7.92 -6.64 -32.58
N VAL A 235 -7.28 -6.68 -31.41
CA VAL A 235 -5.82 -6.72 -31.28
C VAL A 235 -5.20 -8.04 -31.75
N SER A 236 -5.99 -9.11 -31.87
CA SER A 236 -5.50 -10.41 -32.35
C SER A 236 -5.00 -10.37 -33.81
N GLN A 237 -5.38 -9.33 -34.55
CA GLN A 237 -4.95 -9.10 -35.92
C GLN A 237 -3.55 -8.46 -36.03
N TYR A 238 -2.94 -8.04 -34.90
CA TYR A 238 -1.65 -7.35 -34.87
C TYR A 238 -0.62 -8.24 -34.14
N PRO A 239 0.27 -8.92 -34.91
CA PRO A 239 1.09 -10.02 -34.37
C PRO A 239 2.24 -9.55 -33.47
N ASP A 240 2.59 -8.27 -33.49
CA ASP A 240 3.73 -7.74 -32.73
C ASP A 240 3.52 -6.26 -32.36
N LYS A 241 4.42 -5.76 -31.53
CA LYS A 241 4.42 -4.38 -31.05
C LYS A 241 4.43 -3.36 -32.18
N GLN A 242 5.15 -3.63 -33.27
CA GLN A 242 5.28 -2.70 -34.39
C GLN A 242 3.96 -2.55 -35.14
N ALA A 243 3.23 -3.64 -35.33
CA ALA A 243 1.90 -3.62 -35.92
C ALA A 243 0.89 -2.85 -35.06
N LEU A 244 0.96 -3.02 -33.72
CA LEU A 244 0.15 -2.26 -32.75
C LEU A 244 0.48 -0.77 -32.77
N VAL A 245 1.76 -0.39 -32.83
CA VAL A 245 2.19 1.02 -33.00
C VAL A 245 1.63 1.60 -34.31
N GLY A 246 1.77 0.89 -35.42
CA GLY A 246 1.23 1.32 -36.70
C GLY A 246 -0.28 1.58 -36.63
N LYS A 247 -1.04 0.71 -35.93
CA LYS A 247 -2.48 0.91 -35.73
C LYS A 247 -2.77 2.12 -34.84
N ALA A 248 -2.00 2.28 -33.75
CA ALA A 248 -2.17 3.39 -32.79
C ALA A 248 -1.94 4.77 -33.44
N LEU A 249 -0.98 4.87 -34.40
CA LEU A 249 -0.70 6.10 -35.15
C LEU A 249 -1.81 6.48 -36.15
N MET A 250 -2.73 5.56 -36.45
CA MET A 250 -3.87 5.79 -37.34
C MET A 250 -5.15 6.16 -36.57
N MET A 251 -5.12 6.17 -35.24
CA MET A 251 -6.28 6.47 -34.36
C MET A 251 -6.36 7.97 -34.04
#